data_c0ba8865795018fa2a245f161ed0f7c4
#
_entry.id   c0ba8865795018fa2a245f161ed0f7c4
#
_cell.length_a   1.000
_cell.length_b   1.000
_cell.length_c   1.000
_cell.angle_alpha   90.00
_cell.angle_beta   90.00
_cell.angle_gamma   90.00
#
_symmetry.space_group_name_H-M   'P 1'
#
loop_
_entity.id
_entity.type
_entity.pdbx_description
1 polymer ?
#
loop_
_entity_poly.entity_id
_entity_poly.type
_entity_poly.pdbx_seq_one_letter_code
_entity_poly.pdbx_strand_id
1 'polypeptide(L)'
;MPSHDRPTAAAAAPTATAPEAPDTLWFTRCPVPTATGIAADRGWLGREFAADGIAVRSLQDVPPEVAADHHYTHALTGLFREGGNVPALWARSRGERTRLIGLTWIEERQVVLVRAGSGITGPGQLRGRRLAVPRHGIAIDFWRAMALAGLHGALSLAGLTLDDAELVDVPAAPDGGQWAAELAALRDGVVDAVYVKGALAVEAARRIGAEVAVELDAAPDRRARVNNGTPRPITVHQQLLDEHPDLVARFLAVLLEAADWAAERPEEVARILSAETGAGEEGVAGAYARGGHRTLHLDLSEERLALLEQQNRFLERHGFLAGPVDVPSWADPEPLRAARALLAARRAEGRTHGG
;
A
#
# COMPACT_ATOMS: atom_id res chain seq x y z
N MET A 1 -47.57 14.72 -64.38
CA MET A 1 -46.36 15.35 -63.73
C MET A 1 -46.04 14.55 -62.54
N PRO A 2 -45.05 13.65 -62.53
CA PRO A 2 -44.62 12.97 -61.28
C PRO A 2 -43.57 13.80 -60.57
N SER A 3 -43.82 14.01 -59.28
CA SER A 3 -42.93 14.68 -58.33
C SER A 3 -41.73 13.78 -58.00
N HIS A 4 -40.49 14.29 -58.17
CA HIS A 4 -39.28 13.63 -57.77
C HIS A 4 -39.01 13.94 -56.28
N ASP A 5 -39.22 12.94 -55.45
CA ASP A 5 -38.67 12.93 -54.07
C ASP A 5 -37.16 12.73 -54.14
N ARG A 6 -36.36 13.70 -53.63
CA ARG A 6 -34.95 13.56 -53.38
C ARG A 6 -34.76 12.88 -52.03
N PRO A 7 -33.91 11.86 -51.91
CA PRO A 7 -33.56 11.33 -50.63
C PRO A 7 -32.67 12.32 -49.86
N THR A 8 -33.11 12.67 -48.66
CA THR A 8 -32.36 13.47 -47.70
C THR A 8 -31.13 12.66 -47.26
N ALA A 9 -29.93 13.17 -47.48
CA ALA A 9 -28.69 12.59 -46.99
C ALA A 9 -28.72 12.59 -45.47
N ALA A 10 -28.59 11.42 -44.86
CA ALA A 10 -28.39 11.26 -43.40
C ALA A 10 -27.05 11.93 -43.02
N ALA A 11 -27.13 12.89 -42.13
CA ALA A 11 -25.93 13.51 -41.52
C ALA A 11 -25.17 12.44 -40.76
N ALA A 12 -23.90 12.25 -41.13
CA ALA A 12 -22.98 11.39 -40.39
C ALA A 12 -22.86 11.92 -38.94
N ALA A 13 -23.07 11.04 -37.97
CA ALA A 13 -22.83 11.36 -36.56
C ALA A 13 -21.36 11.79 -36.39
N PRO A 14 -21.08 12.78 -35.54
CA PRO A 14 -19.71 13.20 -35.27
C PRO A 14 -18.93 12.02 -34.70
N THR A 15 -17.83 11.65 -35.33
CA THR A 15 -16.84 10.71 -34.80
C THR A 15 -16.35 11.29 -33.50
N ALA A 16 -16.62 10.61 -32.37
CA ALA A 16 -16.08 10.97 -31.08
C ALA A 16 -14.52 10.97 -31.21
N THR A 17 -13.92 12.12 -31.04
CA THR A 17 -12.45 12.23 -30.94
C THR A 17 -11.98 11.37 -29.79
N ALA A 18 -10.95 10.55 -30.00
CA ALA A 18 -10.32 9.79 -28.91
C ALA A 18 -9.91 10.77 -27.79
N PRO A 19 -10.09 10.40 -26.52
CA PRO A 19 -9.70 11.25 -25.41
C PRO A 19 -8.20 11.56 -25.49
N GLU A 20 -7.84 12.80 -25.16
CA GLU A 20 -6.43 13.26 -25.16
C GLU A 20 -5.68 12.59 -24.01
N ALA A 21 -4.49 12.07 -24.31
CA ALA A 21 -3.65 11.45 -23.30
C ALA A 21 -3.22 12.48 -22.22
N PRO A 22 -3.11 12.09 -20.95
CA PRO A 22 -2.66 13.00 -19.90
C PRO A 22 -1.21 13.41 -20.12
N ASP A 23 -0.88 14.68 -19.92
CA ASP A 23 0.51 15.18 -19.98
C ASP A 23 1.41 14.60 -18.89
N THR A 24 0.81 14.16 -17.78
CA THR A 24 1.53 13.64 -16.61
C THR A 24 0.78 12.48 -15.99
N LEU A 25 1.50 11.38 -15.79
CA LEU A 25 1.12 10.29 -14.90
C LEU A 25 1.79 10.48 -13.55
N TRP A 26 1.03 10.31 -12.50
CA TRP A 26 1.48 10.45 -11.12
C TRP A 26 1.56 9.09 -10.44
N PHE A 27 2.47 8.95 -9.50
CA PHE A 27 2.54 7.77 -8.64
C PHE A 27 2.86 8.14 -7.20
N THR A 28 2.54 7.25 -6.28
CA THR A 28 2.97 7.37 -4.87
C THR A 28 4.19 6.53 -4.60
N ARG A 29 5.13 7.08 -3.82
CA ARG A 29 6.19 6.32 -3.16
C ARG A 29 5.82 6.16 -1.69
N CYS A 30 6.01 4.96 -1.18
CA CYS A 30 5.87 4.69 0.25
C CYS A 30 7.23 4.20 0.79
N PRO A 31 7.58 4.51 2.04
CA PRO A 31 8.85 4.08 2.64
C PRO A 31 8.83 2.59 3.03
N VAL A 32 8.58 1.74 2.05
CA VAL A 32 8.52 0.27 2.13
C VAL A 32 8.84 -0.32 0.75
N PRO A 33 9.22 -1.60 0.63
CA PRO A 33 9.44 -2.23 -0.67
C PRO A 33 8.16 -2.19 -1.51
N THR A 34 8.24 -1.55 -2.68
CA THR A 34 7.15 -1.54 -3.66
C THR A 34 7.71 -1.73 -5.06
N ALA A 35 6.94 -2.37 -5.94
CA ALA A 35 7.31 -2.47 -7.35
C ALA A 35 7.40 -1.09 -8.00
N THR A 36 6.52 -0.15 -7.61
CA THR A 36 6.53 1.24 -8.08
C THR A 36 7.80 1.97 -7.64
N GLY A 37 8.24 1.83 -6.38
CA GLY A 37 9.46 2.46 -5.86
C GLY A 37 10.71 1.97 -6.61
N ILE A 38 10.80 0.66 -6.86
CA ILE A 38 11.90 0.07 -7.63
C ILE A 38 11.90 0.55 -9.08
N ALA A 39 10.75 0.53 -9.76
CA ALA A 39 10.62 1.01 -11.13
C ALA A 39 10.98 2.50 -11.25
N ALA A 40 10.64 3.30 -10.24
CA ALA A 40 10.98 4.71 -10.17
C ALA A 40 12.49 4.93 -9.96
N ASP A 41 13.13 4.27 -8.98
CA ASP A 41 14.59 4.34 -8.75
C ASP A 41 15.39 3.96 -9.99
N ARG A 42 14.93 2.92 -10.71
CA ARG A 42 15.53 2.46 -11.95
C ARG A 42 15.24 3.37 -13.16
N GLY A 43 14.38 4.36 -13.02
CA GLY A 43 13.95 5.25 -14.09
C GLY A 43 13.12 4.59 -15.20
N TRP A 44 12.56 3.39 -14.93
CA TRP A 44 11.82 2.60 -15.93
C TRP A 44 10.49 3.23 -16.30
N LEU A 45 9.77 3.77 -15.31
CA LEU A 45 8.50 4.46 -15.55
C LEU A 45 8.68 5.65 -16.49
N GLY A 46 9.69 6.49 -16.26
CA GLY A 46 9.98 7.62 -17.15
C GLY A 46 10.34 7.19 -18.57
N ARG A 47 11.16 6.13 -18.72
CA ARG A 47 11.53 5.60 -20.05
C ARG A 47 10.34 5.01 -20.80
N GLU A 48 9.42 4.33 -20.09
CA GLU A 48 8.25 3.73 -20.68
C GLU A 48 7.37 4.74 -21.43
N PHE A 49 7.17 5.92 -20.83
CA PHE A 49 6.23 6.91 -21.34
C PHE A 49 6.89 8.08 -22.08
N ALA A 50 8.22 8.10 -22.17
CA ALA A 50 8.96 9.19 -22.81
C ALA A 50 8.61 9.37 -24.30
N ALA A 51 8.39 8.28 -25.04
CA ALA A 51 8.05 8.33 -26.46
C ALA A 51 6.67 8.95 -26.73
N ASP A 52 5.77 8.91 -25.75
CA ASP A 52 4.43 9.50 -25.82
C ASP A 52 4.44 10.98 -25.38
N GLY A 53 5.57 11.50 -24.91
CA GLY A 53 5.67 12.85 -24.35
C GLY A 53 5.04 12.98 -22.96
N ILE A 54 4.68 11.87 -22.31
CA ILE A 54 4.02 11.87 -21.01
C ILE A 54 5.08 11.90 -19.89
N ALA A 55 5.01 12.91 -19.03
CA ALA A 55 5.84 13.00 -17.84
C ALA A 55 5.35 11.99 -16.77
N VAL A 56 6.29 11.35 -16.06
CA VAL A 56 5.94 10.51 -14.89
C VAL A 56 6.55 11.13 -13.63
N ARG A 57 5.71 11.44 -12.63
CA ARG A 57 6.10 12.18 -11.43
C ARG A 57 5.60 11.51 -10.16
N SER A 58 6.38 11.64 -9.11
CA SER A 58 5.96 11.23 -7.76
C SER A 58 5.14 12.33 -7.09
N LEU A 59 4.12 11.96 -6.29
CA LEU A 59 3.43 12.90 -5.41
C LEU A 59 4.36 13.55 -4.38
N GLN A 60 5.50 12.94 -4.07
CA GLN A 60 6.51 13.53 -3.20
C GLN A 60 7.28 14.69 -3.85
N ASP A 61 7.15 14.88 -5.16
CA ASP A 61 7.82 15.97 -5.90
C ASP A 61 6.99 17.28 -5.88
N VAL A 62 5.80 17.26 -5.29
CA VAL A 62 4.93 18.44 -5.12
C VAL A 62 4.90 18.89 -3.66
N PRO A 63 4.47 20.15 -3.38
CA PRO A 63 4.33 20.63 -2.00
C PRO A 63 3.47 19.67 -1.14
N PRO A 64 3.84 19.47 0.14
CA PRO A 64 3.17 18.50 1.02
C PRO A 64 1.65 18.68 1.13
N GLU A 65 1.17 19.91 1.09
CA GLU A 65 -0.25 20.24 1.13
C GLU A 65 -1.02 19.72 -0.10
N VAL A 66 -0.40 19.74 -1.27
CA VAL A 66 -0.97 19.20 -2.52
C VAL A 66 -0.89 17.68 -2.51
N ALA A 67 0.27 17.12 -2.14
CA ALA A 67 0.47 15.68 -2.07
C ALA A 67 -0.49 15.02 -1.06
N ALA A 68 -0.72 15.65 0.10
CA ALA A 68 -1.58 15.11 1.15
C ALA A 68 -3.03 14.94 0.68
N ASP A 69 -3.60 15.93 0.02
CA ASP A 69 -4.98 15.85 -0.49
C ASP A 69 -5.12 14.70 -1.50
N HIS A 70 -4.26 14.64 -2.50
CA HIS A 70 -4.33 13.59 -3.52
C HIS A 70 -3.99 12.19 -2.98
N HIS A 71 -3.09 12.11 -1.97
CA HIS A 71 -2.77 10.84 -1.33
C HIS A 71 -3.97 10.22 -0.61
N TYR A 72 -4.85 11.03 -0.03
CA TYR A 72 -6.03 10.57 0.71
C TYR A 72 -7.30 10.58 -0.14
N THR A 73 -7.54 11.64 -0.91
CA THR A 73 -8.76 11.81 -1.69
C THR A 73 -8.78 10.98 -2.97
N HIS A 74 -7.60 10.64 -3.53
CA HIS A 74 -7.46 9.96 -4.86
C HIS A 74 -8.13 10.74 -6.01
N ALA A 75 -8.33 12.04 -5.87
CA ALA A 75 -9.06 12.86 -6.84
C ALA A 75 -8.25 13.16 -8.12
N LEU A 76 -6.95 12.86 -8.14
CA LEU A 76 -6.09 13.09 -9.29
C LEU A 76 -6.23 11.97 -10.32
N THR A 77 -6.83 12.28 -11.49
CA THR A 77 -7.19 11.30 -12.51
C THR A 77 -6.00 10.46 -13.00
N GLY A 78 -4.83 11.07 -13.23
CA GLY A 78 -3.61 10.39 -13.69
C GLY A 78 -2.82 9.67 -12.59
N LEU A 79 -3.38 9.45 -11.39
CA LEU A 79 -2.65 8.88 -10.25
C LEU A 79 -2.72 7.36 -10.21
N PHE A 80 -1.55 6.72 -10.24
CA PHE A 80 -1.33 5.33 -9.81
C PHE A 80 -0.90 5.32 -8.35
N ARG A 81 -1.75 4.83 -7.47
CA ARG A 81 -1.46 4.80 -6.05
C ARG A 81 -1.15 3.39 -5.59
N GLU A 82 0.12 3.08 -5.36
CA GLU A 82 0.55 1.91 -4.58
C GLU A 82 0.80 2.36 -3.13
N GLY A 83 -0.14 2.07 -2.25
CA GLY A 83 -0.09 2.60 -0.89
C GLY A 83 -0.81 1.75 0.13
N GLY A 84 -0.81 2.20 1.39
CA GLY A 84 -1.55 1.55 2.46
C GLY A 84 -3.03 1.37 2.11
N ASN A 85 -3.62 0.25 2.57
CA ASN A 85 -5.01 -0.07 2.26
C ASN A 85 -6.03 0.80 3.02
N VAL A 86 -5.69 1.32 4.18
CA VAL A 86 -6.59 2.16 4.98
C VAL A 86 -7.01 3.42 4.21
N PRO A 87 -6.11 4.27 3.66
CA PRO A 87 -6.53 5.40 2.86
C PRO A 87 -7.27 5.00 1.58
N ALA A 88 -6.89 3.89 0.93
CA ALA A 88 -7.55 3.44 -0.30
C ALA A 88 -9.01 3.02 -0.07
N LEU A 89 -9.25 2.21 0.98
CA LEU A 89 -10.60 1.81 1.40
C LEU A 89 -11.42 3.00 1.89
N TRP A 90 -10.80 3.92 2.64
CA TRP A 90 -11.45 5.14 3.11
C TRP A 90 -11.91 6.02 1.95
N ALA A 91 -11.06 6.30 0.96
CA ALA A 91 -11.44 7.06 -0.22
C ALA A 91 -12.59 6.38 -0.97
N ARG A 92 -12.49 5.06 -1.20
CA ARG A 92 -13.54 4.28 -1.86
C ARG A 92 -14.87 4.32 -1.08
N SER A 93 -14.84 4.22 0.25
CA SER A 93 -16.03 4.30 1.10
C SER A 93 -16.74 5.65 1.05
N ARG A 94 -16.04 6.70 0.63
CA ARG A 94 -16.56 8.06 0.43
C ARG A 94 -17.04 8.34 -0.98
N GLY A 95 -17.00 7.33 -1.86
CA GLY A 95 -17.53 7.42 -3.22
C GLY A 95 -16.49 7.78 -4.28
N GLU A 96 -15.18 7.85 -3.92
CA GLU A 96 -14.14 8.12 -4.93
C GLU A 96 -14.15 7.06 -6.02
N ARG A 97 -14.08 7.54 -7.27
CA ARG A 97 -14.22 6.70 -8.46
C ARG A 97 -12.89 6.01 -8.80
N THR A 98 -12.39 5.20 -7.87
CA THR A 98 -11.17 4.40 -8.08
C THR A 98 -11.47 2.95 -8.44
N ARG A 99 -10.50 2.30 -9.09
CA ARG A 99 -10.50 0.85 -9.36
C ARG A 99 -9.27 0.22 -8.72
N LEU A 100 -9.46 -0.94 -8.14
CA LEU A 100 -8.38 -1.79 -7.62
C LEU A 100 -7.85 -2.65 -8.77
N ILE A 101 -6.63 -2.37 -9.21
CA ILE A 101 -6.02 -3.02 -10.38
C ILE A 101 -4.86 -3.97 -10.02
N GLY A 102 -4.50 -4.06 -8.75
CA GLY A 102 -3.46 -4.96 -8.24
C GLY A 102 -3.37 -4.92 -6.72
N LEU A 103 -2.84 -5.99 -6.16
CA LEU A 103 -2.46 -6.12 -4.75
C LEU A 103 -1.04 -6.66 -4.68
N THR A 104 -0.19 -6.03 -3.88
CA THR A 104 1.11 -6.56 -3.48
C THR A 104 1.07 -7.05 -2.05
N TRP A 105 2.01 -7.91 -1.68
CA TRP A 105 2.19 -8.37 -0.31
C TRP A 105 3.59 -8.04 0.15
N ILE A 106 3.73 -7.27 1.21
CA ILE A 106 5.03 -6.90 1.74
C ILE A 106 5.37 -7.80 2.91
N GLU A 107 6.41 -8.62 2.77
CA GLU A 107 7.00 -9.35 3.88
C GLU A 107 7.91 -8.40 4.65
N GLU A 108 7.37 -7.81 5.71
CA GLU A 108 8.08 -6.88 6.58
C GLU A 108 7.94 -7.28 8.04
N ARG A 109 8.91 -6.90 8.85
CA ARG A 109 8.87 -7.10 10.29
C ARG A 109 7.66 -6.44 10.90
N GLN A 110 6.87 -7.22 11.64
CA GLN A 110 5.70 -6.78 12.39
C GLN A 110 5.76 -7.43 13.77
N VAL A 111 5.88 -6.63 14.82
CA VAL A 111 6.09 -7.15 16.17
C VAL A 111 5.28 -6.38 17.21
N VAL A 112 5.01 -7.06 18.31
CA VAL A 112 4.62 -6.40 19.56
C VAL A 112 5.83 -6.35 20.47
N LEU A 113 6.22 -5.13 20.83
CA LEU A 113 7.34 -4.82 21.71
C LEU A 113 6.86 -4.63 23.15
N VAL A 114 7.71 -5.01 24.10
CA VAL A 114 7.52 -4.85 25.53
C VAL A 114 8.81 -4.37 26.17
N ARG A 115 8.74 -3.86 27.41
CA ARG A 115 9.97 -3.53 28.16
C ARG A 115 10.76 -4.79 28.47
N ALA A 116 12.08 -4.67 28.45
CA ALA A 116 12.97 -5.72 28.89
C ALA A 116 12.63 -6.16 30.33
N GLY A 117 12.63 -7.45 30.54
CA GLY A 117 12.30 -8.04 31.83
C GLY A 117 10.84 -7.92 32.28
N SER A 118 9.92 -7.54 31.40
CA SER A 118 8.47 -7.42 31.71
C SER A 118 7.79 -8.76 32.02
N GLY A 119 8.41 -9.88 31.62
CA GLY A 119 7.85 -11.21 31.71
C GLY A 119 6.78 -11.51 30.66
N ILE A 120 6.50 -10.58 29.72
CA ILE A 120 5.57 -10.80 28.60
C ILE A 120 6.37 -11.39 27.44
N THR A 121 6.16 -12.68 27.14
CA THR A 121 6.92 -13.43 26.13
C THR A 121 6.06 -14.05 25.04
N GLY A 122 4.76 -13.73 25.02
CA GLY A 122 3.85 -14.27 24.03
C GLY A 122 2.46 -13.64 24.05
N PRO A 123 1.62 -13.92 23.02
CA PRO A 123 0.36 -13.24 22.81
C PRO A 123 -0.65 -13.45 23.94
N GLY A 124 -0.67 -14.62 24.61
CA GLY A 124 -1.60 -14.89 25.71
C GLY A 124 -1.38 -14.01 26.94
N GLN A 125 -0.16 -13.49 27.14
CA GLN A 125 0.19 -12.62 28.25
C GLN A 125 -0.15 -11.14 28.01
N LEU A 126 -0.68 -10.81 26.83
CA LEU A 126 -1.23 -9.49 26.52
C LEU A 126 -2.63 -9.28 27.16
N ARG A 127 -3.27 -10.34 27.66
CA ARG A 127 -4.56 -10.22 28.37
C ARG A 127 -4.45 -9.27 29.57
N GLY A 128 -5.34 -8.27 29.61
CA GLY A 128 -5.40 -7.26 30.66
C GLY A 128 -4.21 -6.28 30.67
N ARG A 129 -3.36 -6.29 29.63
CA ARG A 129 -2.25 -5.35 29.50
C ARG A 129 -2.66 -4.07 28.82
N ARG A 130 -1.94 -2.99 29.13
CA ARG A 130 -2.11 -1.68 28.51
C ARG A 130 -1.37 -1.66 27.18
N LEU A 131 -2.14 -1.58 26.07
CA LEU A 131 -1.61 -1.61 24.71
C LEU A 131 -1.69 -0.22 24.09
N ALA A 132 -0.58 0.29 23.55
CA ALA A 132 -0.52 1.61 22.94
C ALA A 132 -1.32 1.67 21.64
N VAL A 133 -2.18 2.68 21.52
CA VAL A 133 -2.89 3.00 20.28
C VAL A 133 -2.61 4.46 19.93
N PRO A 134 -1.90 4.73 18.82
CA PRO A 134 -1.56 6.11 18.44
C PRO A 134 -2.80 6.92 18.11
N ARG A 135 -2.70 8.24 18.29
CA ARG A 135 -3.76 9.20 17.96
C ARG A 135 -3.20 10.41 17.23
N HIS A 136 -3.53 10.51 15.94
CA HIS A 136 -3.11 11.60 15.07
C HIS A 136 -4.31 12.45 14.66
N GLY A 137 -4.10 13.76 14.53
CA GLY A 137 -5.11 14.71 14.06
C GLY A 137 -5.14 14.83 12.53
N ILE A 138 -5.25 13.71 11.81
CA ILE A 138 -5.28 13.66 10.34
C ILE A 138 -6.63 13.14 9.83
N ALA A 139 -6.95 13.43 8.56
CA ALA A 139 -8.26 13.12 7.95
C ALA A 139 -8.66 11.63 8.07
N ILE A 140 -7.69 10.74 7.95
CA ILE A 140 -7.82 9.31 8.25
C ILE A 140 -6.61 8.86 9.07
N ASP A 141 -6.82 8.55 10.35
CA ASP A 141 -5.75 8.09 11.23
C ASP A 141 -5.37 6.63 10.91
N PHE A 142 -4.65 6.47 9.81
CA PHE A 142 -4.16 5.17 9.37
C PHE A 142 -3.10 4.58 10.31
N TRP A 143 -2.42 5.38 11.13
CA TRP A 143 -1.51 4.90 12.17
C TRP A 143 -2.28 4.16 13.26
N ARG A 144 -3.39 4.79 13.73
CA ARG A 144 -4.30 4.16 14.69
C ARG A 144 -4.90 2.87 14.13
N ALA A 145 -5.42 2.93 12.90
CA ALA A 145 -5.99 1.76 12.24
C ALA A 145 -4.96 0.62 12.11
N MET A 146 -3.72 0.95 11.76
CA MET A 146 -2.62 0.01 11.63
C MET A 146 -2.23 -0.63 12.97
N ALA A 147 -2.10 0.16 14.03
CA ALA A 147 -1.79 -0.35 15.37
C ALA A 147 -2.90 -1.28 15.89
N LEU A 148 -4.17 -0.87 15.76
CA LEU A 148 -5.32 -1.70 16.16
C LEU A 148 -5.37 -3.02 15.38
N ALA A 149 -5.14 -3.01 14.06
CA ALA A 149 -5.12 -4.22 13.26
C ALA A 149 -3.96 -5.15 13.67
N GLY A 150 -2.76 -4.60 13.89
CA GLY A 150 -1.61 -5.38 14.35
C GLY A 150 -1.80 -5.97 15.76
N LEU A 151 -2.35 -5.19 16.70
CA LEU A 151 -2.69 -5.67 18.04
C LEU A 151 -3.79 -6.75 17.99
N HIS A 152 -4.82 -6.56 17.16
CA HIS A 152 -5.84 -7.58 16.92
C HIS A 152 -5.22 -8.87 16.38
N GLY A 153 -4.33 -8.76 15.39
CA GLY A 153 -3.59 -9.92 14.86
C GLY A 153 -2.79 -10.63 15.94
N ALA A 154 -2.05 -9.89 16.78
CA ALA A 154 -1.25 -10.46 17.86
C ALA A 154 -2.12 -11.19 18.90
N LEU A 155 -3.19 -10.57 19.35
CA LEU A 155 -4.13 -11.14 20.31
C LEU A 155 -4.82 -12.39 19.76
N SER A 156 -5.20 -12.38 18.47
CA SER A 156 -5.87 -13.50 17.81
C SER A 156 -5.04 -14.80 17.80
N LEU A 157 -3.71 -14.69 17.83
CA LEU A 157 -2.80 -15.85 17.92
C LEU A 157 -2.99 -16.65 19.25
N ALA A 158 -3.58 -16.02 20.26
CA ALA A 158 -3.94 -16.67 21.54
C ALA A 158 -5.47 -16.79 21.74
N GLY A 159 -6.27 -16.59 20.69
CA GLY A 159 -7.73 -16.61 20.80
C GLY A 159 -8.31 -15.44 21.59
N LEU A 160 -7.56 -14.32 21.71
CA LEU A 160 -7.98 -13.10 22.37
C LEU A 160 -8.51 -12.08 21.37
N THR A 161 -9.23 -11.09 21.87
CA THR A 161 -9.74 -9.93 21.13
C THR A 161 -9.18 -8.63 21.70
N LEU A 162 -9.43 -7.49 21.06
CA LEU A 162 -9.05 -6.18 21.61
C LEU A 162 -9.73 -5.89 22.95
N ASP A 163 -10.90 -6.45 23.20
CA ASP A 163 -11.65 -6.28 24.47
C ASP A 163 -11.00 -7.03 25.65
N ASP A 164 -10.09 -7.96 25.38
CA ASP A 164 -9.32 -8.68 26.40
C ASP A 164 -8.10 -7.89 26.92
N ALA A 165 -7.85 -6.67 26.41
CA ALA A 165 -6.75 -5.81 26.80
C ALA A 165 -7.24 -4.37 27.06
N GLU A 166 -6.41 -3.56 27.71
CA GLU A 166 -6.67 -2.14 27.90
C GLU A 166 -6.01 -1.34 26.76
N LEU A 167 -6.82 -0.70 25.90
CA LEU A 167 -6.31 0.16 24.84
C LEU A 167 -6.04 1.56 25.38
N VAL A 168 -4.78 2.02 25.32
CA VAL A 168 -4.35 3.31 25.84
C VAL A 168 -4.04 4.24 24.66
N ASP A 169 -4.79 5.34 24.56
CA ASP A 169 -4.56 6.35 23.55
C ASP A 169 -3.23 7.08 23.81
N VAL A 170 -2.34 7.07 22.82
CA VAL A 170 -1.04 7.75 22.85
C VAL A 170 -1.06 8.87 21.81
N PRO A 171 -1.17 10.15 22.22
CA PRO A 171 -1.12 11.26 21.29
C PRO A 171 0.22 11.31 20.55
N ALA A 172 0.18 11.54 19.24
CA ALA A 172 1.39 11.69 18.43
C ALA A 172 2.18 12.92 18.92
N ALA A 173 3.50 12.79 19.00
CA ALA A 173 4.38 13.90 19.24
C ALA A 173 4.46 14.79 17.99
N PRO A 174 4.28 16.11 18.08
CA PRO A 174 4.28 17.00 16.90
C PRO A 174 5.56 16.90 16.06
N ASP A 175 6.71 16.78 16.73
CA ASP A 175 8.05 16.68 16.11
C ASP A 175 8.64 15.27 16.23
N GLY A 176 7.81 14.28 16.59
CA GLY A 176 8.22 12.89 16.78
C GLY A 176 8.36 12.16 15.46
N GLY A 177 9.44 11.38 15.31
CA GLY A 177 9.55 10.41 14.23
C GLY A 177 8.52 9.28 14.37
N GLN A 178 8.44 8.44 13.36
CA GLN A 178 7.60 7.25 13.35
C GLN A 178 7.80 6.40 14.62
N TRP A 179 6.72 6.02 15.30
CA TRP A 179 6.67 5.23 16.53
C TRP A 179 7.25 5.93 17.80
N ALA A 180 7.66 7.19 17.70
CA ALA A 180 8.39 7.84 18.79
C ALA A 180 7.56 7.99 20.09
N ALA A 181 6.30 8.41 19.97
CA ALA A 181 5.39 8.61 21.10
C ALA A 181 5.05 7.29 21.81
N GLU A 182 4.73 6.25 21.02
CA GLU A 182 4.37 4.93 21.54
C GLU A 182 5.56 4.25 22.23
N LEU A 183 6.76 4.36 21.66
CA LEU A 183 7.96 3.82 22.25
C LEU A 183 8.41 4.58 23.49
N ALA A 184 8.17 5.89 23.56
CA ALA A 184 8.35 6.67 24.77
C ALA A 184 7.37 6.22 25.87
N ALA A 185 6.09 6.06 25.54
CA ALA A 185 5.07 5.55 26.46
C ALA A 185 5.42 4.14 26.98
N LEU A 186 5.99 3.28 26.14
CA LEU A 186 6.49 1.96 26.55
C LEU A 186 7.66 2.09 27.53
N ARG A 187 8.68 2.88 27.18
CA ARG A 187 9.87 3.11 28.03
C ARG A 187 9.47 3.66 29.39
N ASP A 188 8.58 4.63 29.43
CA ASP A 188 8.16 5.33 30.64
C ASP A 188 7.10 4.55 31.46
N GLY A 189 6.68 3.38 31.00
CA GLY A 189 5.76 2.50 31.71
C GLY A 189 4.30 2.94 31.68
N VAL A 190 3.94 3.86 30.79
CA VAL A 190 2.54 4.28 30.56
C VAL A 190 1.76 3.13 29.93
N VAL A 191 2.39 2.39 29.01
CA VAL A 191 1.86 1.20 28.39
C VAL A 191 2.75 0.00 28.63
N ASP A 192 2.20 -1.20 28.45
CA ASP A 192 2.92 -2.46 28.65
C ASP A 192 3.44 -3.05 27.33
N ALA A 193 2.75 -2.75 26.22
CA ALA A 193 3.13 -3.24 24.90
C ALA A 193 2.77 -2.23 23.78
N VAL A 194 3.53 -2.30 22.68
CA VAL A 194 3.40 -1.45 21.50
C VAL A 194 3.52 -2.30 20.25
N TYR A 195 2.59 -2.16 19.30
CA TYR A 195 2.75 -2.72 17.96
C TYR A 195 3.60 -1.79 17.10
N VAL A 196 4.61 -2.35 16.42
CA VAL A 196 5.46 -1.61 15.48
C VAL A 196 5.79 -2.47 14.27
N LYS A 197 6.19 -1.82 13.15
CA LYS A 197 6.59 -2.51 11.93
C LYS A 197 7.61 -1.72 11.09
N GLY A 198 8.30 -2.42 10.19
CA GLY A 198 9.21 -1.84 9.22
C GLY A 198 10.60 -1.49 9.79
N ALA A 199 11.44 -0.91 8.94
CA ALA A 199 12.86 -0.70 9.22
C ALA A 199 13.12 0.28 10.38
N LEU A 200 12.42 1.42 10.40
CA LEU A 200 12.56 2.40 11.47
C LEU A 200 12.12 1.86 12.84
N ALA A 201 11.14 0.95 12.86
CA ALA A 201 10.70 0.29 14.09
C ALA A 201 11.78 -0.65 14.65
N VAL A 202 12.50 -1.37 13.79
CA VAL A 202 13.62 -2.23 14.20
C VAL A 202 14.72 -1.40 14.89
N GLU A 203 15.10 -0.28 14.30
CA GLU A 203 16.11 0.62 14.88
C GLU A 203 15.65 1.26 16.20
N ALA A 204 14.39 1.73 16.22
CA ALA A 204 13.83 2.38 17.39
C ALA A 204 13.68 1.39 18.57
N ALA A 205 13.30 0.14 18.32
CA ALA A 205 13.24 -0.92 19.32
C ALA A 205 14.60 -1.19 19.96
N ARG A 206 15.65 -1.29 19.15
CA ARG A 206 17.03 -1.47 19.62
C ARG A 206 17.48 -0.30 20.48
N ARG A 207 17.19 0.93 20.07
CA ARG A 207 17.59 2.16 20.78
C ARG A 207 17.06 2.22 22.20
N ILE A 208 15.84 1.73 22.44
CA ILE A 208 15.23 1.72 23.78
C ILE A 208 15.44 0.38 24.54
N GLY A 209 16.12 -0.60 23.93
CA GLY A 209 16.31 -1.92 24.54
C GLY A 209 15.01 -2.69 24.75
N ALA A 210 14.01 -2.52 23.88
CA ALA A 210 12.75 -3.24 23.96
C ALA A 210 12.92 -4.71 23.53
N GLU A 211 12.13 -5.60 24.15
CA GLU A 211 12.06 -7.02 23.81
C GLU A 211 10.86 -7.30 22.91
N VAL A 212 10.97 -8.31 22.05
CA VAL A 212 9.87 -8.76 21.18
C VAL A 212 9.05 -9.81 21.92
N ALA A 213 7.80 -9.51 22.21
CA ALA A 213 6.85 -10.45 22.81
C ALA A 213 6.09 -11.28 21.77
N VAL A 214 5.76 -10.69 20.62
CA VAL A 214 5.03 -11.37 19.53
C VAL A 214 5.65 -11.01 18.20
N GLU A 215 5.99 -12.01 17.39
CA GLU A 215 6.43 -11.87 16.00
C GLU A 215 5.27 -12.21 15.05
N LEU A 216 4.54 -11.21 14.58
CA LEU A 216 3.45 -11.43 13.63
C LEU A 216 3.93 -11.86 12.24
N ASP A 217 5.07 -11.31 11.80
CA ASP A 217 5.67 -11.68 10.52
C ASP A 217 6.17 -13.14 10.47
N ALA A 218 6.29 -13.81 11.63
CA ALA A 218 6.56 -15.24 11.73
C ALA A 218 5.28 -16.10 11.72
N ALA A 219 4.09 -15.50 11.89
CA ALA A 219 2.85 -16.26 11.90
C ALA A 219 2.58 -16.89 10.52
N PRO A 220 2.30 -18.21 10.44
CA PRO A 220 2.06 -18.89 9.17
C PRO A 220 0.75 -18.45 8.51
N ASP A 221 -0.26 -18.10 9.30
CA ASP A 221 -1.52 -17.58 8.80
C ASP A 221 -1.40 -16.08 8.48
N ARG A 222 -1.49 -15.74 7.20
CA ARG A 222 -1.45 -14.35 6.73
C ARG A 222 -2.56 -13.47 7.32
N ARG A 223 -3.67 -14.05 7.76
CA ARG A 223 -4.77 -13.31 8.38
C ARG A 223 -4.34 -12.57 9.65
N ALA A 224 -3.43 -13.13 10.43
CA ALA A 224 -2.89 -12.46 11.62
C ALA A 224 -1.97 -11.27 11.27
N ARG A 225 -1.49 -11.19 10.01
CA ARG A 225 -0.54 -10.18 9.53
C ARG A 225 -1.19 -9.06 8.71
N VAL A 226 -2.50 -9.11 8.52
CA VAL A 226 -3.25 -8.08 7.78
C VAL A 226 -3.22 -6.76 8.55
N ASN A 227 -2.79 -5.70 7.88
CA ASN A 227 -2.76 -4.33 8.42
C ASN A 227 -2.75 -3.29 7.30
N ASN A 228 -2.53 -2.01 7.60
CA ASN A 228 -2.48 -0.94 6.61
C ASN A 228 -1.48 -1.20 5.45
N GLY A 229 -0.37 -1.88 5.71
CA GLY A 229 0.67 -2.16 4.70
C GLY A 229 0.39 -3.38 3.83
N THR A 230 -0.46 -4.30 4.29
CA THR A 230 -0.54 -5.67 3.76
C THR A 230 -1.95 -6.26 3.91
N PRO A 231 -2.63 -6.65 2.81
CA PRO A 231 -2.24 -6.48 1.41
C PRO A 231 -2.25 -5.00 1.00
N ARG A 232 -1.38 -4.64 0.05
CA ARG A 232 -1.20 -3.26 -0.43
C ARG A 232 -1.88 -3.07 -1.77
N PRO A 233 -2.91 -2.21 -1.86
CA PRO A 233 -3.61 -1.95 -3.11
C PRO A 233 -2.81 -1.05 -4.05
N ILE A 234 -2.92 -1.37 -5.34
CA ILE A 234 -2.63 -0.48 -6.43
C ILE A 234 -3.96 -0.05 -7.01
N THR A 235 -4.22 1.25 -6.98
CA THR A 235 -5.46 1.83 -7.47
C THR A 235 -5.19 2.89 -8.52
N VAL A 236 -6.17 3.07 -9.41
CA VAL A 236 -6.20 4.09 -10.45
C VAL A 236 -7.60 4.72 -10.50
N HIS A 237 -7.72 5.95 -10.97
CA HIS A 237 -9.02 6.56 -11.17
C HIS A 237 -9.77 5.88 -12.32
N GLN A 238 -11.10 5.66 -12.18
CA GLN A 238 -11.93 5.01 -13.18
C GLN A 238 -11.82 5.68 -14.55
N GLN A 239 -11.80 7.01 -14.59
CA GLN A 239 -11.70 7.75 -15.84
C GLN A 239 -10.42 7.41 -16.62
N LEU A 240 -9.26 7.35 -15.97
CA LEU A 240 -8.02 6.97 -16.66
C LEU A 240 -8.11 5.55 -17.24
N LEU A 241 -8.73 4.64 -16.49
CA LEU A 241 -8.91 3.28 -16.94
C LEU A 241 -9.87 3.17 -18.14
N ASP A 242 -10.95 3.96 -18.15
CA ASP A 242 -11.95 3.98 -19.24
C ASP A 242 -11.39 4.63 -20.51
N GLU A 243 -10.61 5.71 -20.36
CA GLU A 243 -10.10 6.52 -21.47
C GLU A 243 -8.78 6.01 -22.04
N HIS A 244 -7.91 5.44 -21.17
CA HIS A 244 -6.53 5.06 -21.51
C HIS A 244 -6.12 3.71 -20.89
N PRO A 245 -6.85 2.61 -21.16
CA PRO A 245 -6.56 1.29 -20.60
C PRO A 245 -5.17 0.76 -20.99
N ASP A 246 -4.64 1.18 -22.14
CA ASP A 246 -3.29 0.87 -22.61
C ASP A 246 -2.20 1.49 -21.74
N LEU A 247 -2.35 2.75 -21.31
CA LEU A 247 -1.42 3.39 -20.38
C LEU A 247 -1.41 2.67 -19.04
N VAL A 248 -2.60 2.24 -18.56
CA VAL A 248 -2.72 1.47 -17.32
C VAL A 248 -2.02 0.11 -17.44
N ALA A 249 -2.23 -0.61 -18.53
CA ALA A 249 -1.59 -1.90 -18.77
C ALA A 249 -0.06 -1.77 -18.88
N ARG A 250 0.44 -0.73 -19.56
CA ARG A 250 1.88 -0.44 -19.69
C ARG A 250 2.51 -0.12 -18.34
N PHE A 251 1.86 0.70 -17.52
CA PHE A 251 2.34 1.01 -16.18
C PHE A 251 2.48 -0.26 -15.33
N LEU A 252 1.44 -1.10 -15.30
CA LEU A 252 1.47 -2.37 -14.58
C LEU A 252 2.51 -3.36 -15.14
N ALA A 253 2.77 -3.37 -16.45
CA ALA A 253 3.80 -4.21 -17.06
C ALA A 253 5.19 -3.84 -16.55
N VAL A 254 5.49 -2.55 -16.40
CA VAL A 254 6.73 -2.05 -15.78
C VAL A 254 6.84 -2.50 -14.32
N LEU A 255 5.74 -2.48 -13.56
CA LEU A 255 5.74 -2.94 -12.17
C LEU A 255 5.98 -4.46 -12.06
N LEU A 256 5.39 -5.25 -12.95
CA LEU A 256 5.64 -6.70 -12.99
C LEU A 256 7.11 -7.00 -13.31
N GLU A 257 7.69 -6.29 -14.26
CA GLU A 257 9.12 -6.39 -14.59
C GLU A 257 10.01 -6.00 -13.40
N ALA A 258 9.66 -4.91 -12.70
CA ALA A 258 10.37 -4.47 -11.50
C ALA A 258 10.30 -5.50 -10.36
N ALA A 259 9.17 -6.18 -10.20
CA ALA A 259 9.01 -7.26 -9.22
C ALA A 259 9.88 -8.48 -9.57
N ASP A 260 9.96 -8.87 -10.85
CA ASP A 260 10.83 -9.95 -11.31
C ASP A 260 12.32 -9.61 -11.08
N TRP A 261 12.72 -8.38 -11.45
CA TRP A 261 14.06 -7.87 -11.23
C TRP A 261 14.45 -7.88 -9.74
N ALA A 262 13.53 -7.42 -8.89
CA ALA A 262 13.73 -7.34 -7.44
C ALA A 262 13.93 -8.73 -6.81
N ALA A 263 13.18 -9.73 -7.27
CA ALA A 263 13.22 -11.08 -6.73
C ALA A 263 14.62 -11.72 -6.79
N GLU A 264 15.45 -11.29 -7.74
CA GLU A 264 16.80 -11.80 -7.97
C GLU A 264 17.90 -10.92 -7.39
N ARG A 265 17.57 -9.72 -6.86
CA ARG A 265 18.55 -8.69 -6.50
C ARG A 265 18.34 -8.11 -5.10
N PRO A 266 18.49 -8.94 -4.06
CA PRO A 266 18.22 -8.52 -2.69
C PRO A 266 19.07 -7.34 -2.21
N GLU A 267 20.33 -7.25 -2.65
CA GLU A 267 21.27 -6.20 -2.24
C GLU A 267 20.89 -4.84 -2.82
N GLU A 268 20.56 -4.80 -4.12
CA GLU A 268 20.11 -3.56 -4.77
C GLU A 268 18.76 -3.10 -4.20
N VAL A 269 17.85 -4.04 -3.92
CA VAL A 269 16.58 -3.72 -3.26
C VAL A 269 16.82 -3.16 -1.86
N ALA A 270 17.75 -3.72 -1.08
CA ALA A 270 18.10 -3.20 0.23
C ALA A 270 18.66 -1.77 0.16
N ARG A 271 19.52 -1.49 -0.82
CA ARG A 271 20.04 -0.13 -1.07
C ARG A 271 18.91 0.87 -1.39
N ILE A 272 17.98 0.50 -2.29
CA ILE A 272 16.83 1.34 -2.63
C ILE A 272 15.98 1.60 -1.38
N LEU A 273 15.74 0.57 -0.58
CA LEU A 273 14.96 0.68 0.65
C LEU A 273 15.62 1.58 1.70
N SER A 274 16.93 1.52 1.87
CA SER A 274 17.65 2.44 2.76
C SER A 274 17.43 3.89 2.35
N ALA A 275 17.51 4.18 1.05
CA ALA A 275 17.26 5.52 0.52
C ALA A 275 15.79 5.98 0.70
N GLU A 276 14.83 5.08 0.51
CA GLU A 276 13.39 5.41 0.62
C GLU A 276 12.90 5.54 2.07
N THR A 277 13.40 4.69 2.97
CA THR A 277 12.97 4.66 4.37
C THR A 277 13.75 5.63 5.25
N GLY A 278 14.94 6.02 4.84
CA GLY A 278 15.91 6.72 5.69
C GLY A 278 16.51 5.86 6.80
N ALA A 279 16.22 4.54 6.80
CA ALA A 279 16.78 3.60 7.76
C ALA A 279 18.18 3.12 7.34
N GLY A 280 19.03 2.81 8.31
CA GLY A 280 20.32 2.20 8.06
C GLY A 280 20.21 0.75 7.59
N GLU A 281 21.33 0.18 7.16
CA GLU A 281 21.41 -1.20 6.65
C GLU A 281 20.86 -2.23 7.64
N GLU A 282 21.16 -2.10 8.93
CA GLU A 282 20.67 -3.03 9.97
C GLU A 282 19.14 -2.97 10.13
N GLY A 283 18.55 -1.78 10.04
CA GLY A 283 17.10 -1.59 10.09
C GLY A 283 16.42 -2.27 8.91
N VAL A 284 16.94 -2.04 7.71
CA VAL A 284 16.44 -2.65 6.46
C VAL A 284 16.62 -4.17 6.49
N ALA A 285 17.82 -4.67 6.82
CA ALA A 285 18.09 -6.10 6.90
C ALA A 285 17.18 -6.80 7.92
N GLY A 286 16.99 -6.20 9.10
CA GLY A 286 16.11 -6.75 10.14
C GLY A 286 14.63 -6.72 9.77
N ALA A 287 14.18 -5.70 9.03
CA ALA A 287 12.79 -5.55 8.65
C ALA A 287 12.36 -6.46 7.50
N TYR A 288 13.24 -6.71 6.54
CA TYR A 288 12.90 -7.44 5.30
C TYR A 288 13.60 -8.79 5.15
N ALA A 289 14.13 -9.35 6.25
CA ALA A 289 14.85 -10.63 6.30
C ALA A 289 14.07 -11.83 5.74
N ARG A 290 12.73 -11.77 5.76
CA ARG A 290 11.84 -12.86 5.28
C ARG A 290 11.57 -12.81 3.77
N GLY A 291 12.42 -12.13 3.01
CA GLY A 291 12.34 -12.13 1.54
C GLY A 291 11.36 -11.10 0.98
N GLY A 292 11.26 -9.93 1.59
CA GLY A 292 10.41 -8.83 1.12
C GLY A 292 10.63 -8.47 -0.35
N HIS A 293 11.85 -8.64 -0.89
CA HIS A 293 12.18 -8.43 -2.30
C HIS A 293 11.49 -9.42 -3.26
N ARG A 294 10.98 -10.57 -2.78
CA ARG A 294 10.37 -11.63 -3.61
C ARG A 294 8.86 -11.54 -3.69
N THR A 295 8.22 -10.66 -2.93
CA THR A 295 6.77 -10.65 -2.77
C THR A 295 6.08 -9.43 -3.38
N LEU A 296 6.81 -8.71 -4.25
CA LEU A 296 6.34 -7.46 -4.87
C LEU A 296 5.44 -7.68 -6.10
N HIS A 297 5.23 -8.93 -6.52
CA HIS A 297 4.38 -9.26 -7.67
C HIS A 297 2.91 -8.89 -7.40
N LEU A 298 2.33 -8.28 -8.43
CA LEU A 298 0.93 -7.90 -8.43
C LEU A 298 0.03 -9.12 -8.58
N ASP A 299 -0.98 -9.22 -7.72
CA ASP A 299 -1.93 -10.32 -7.70
C ASP A 299 -3.33 -9.80 -7.36
N LEU A 300 -4.37 -10.42 -7.93
CA LEU A 300 -5.78 -10.24 -7.59
C LEU A 300 -6.46 -11.60 -7.37
N SER A 301 -5.70 -12.57 -6.83
CA SER A 301 -6.25 -13.88 -6.47
C SER A 301 -7.33 -13.76 -5.39
N GLU A 302 -8.18 -14.76 -5.32
CA GLU A 302 -9.23 -14.86 -4.30
C GLU A 302 -8.64 -14.74 -2.88
N GLU A 303 -7.46 -15.34 -2.62
CA GLU A 303 -6.77 -15.22 -1.33
C GLU A 303 -6.45 -13.75 -1.01
N ARG A 304 -5.85 -13.00 -1.97
CA ARG A 304 -5.47 -11.61 -1.77
C ARG A 304 -6.69 -10.71 -1.54
N LEU A 305 -7.74 -10.92 -2.33
CA LEU A 305 -8.99 -10.19 -2.19
C LEU A 305 -9.68 -10.50 -0.85
N ALA A 306 -9.67 -11.76 -0.39
CA ALA A 306 -10.22 -12.15 0.91
C ALA A 306 -9.46 -11.49 2.08
N LEU A 307 -8.13 -11.36 2.00
CA LEU A 307 -7.32 -10.65 3.00
C LEU A 307 -7.62 -9.14 3.01
N LEU A 308 -7.85 -8.53 1.84
CA LEU A 308 -8.27 -7.12 1.77
C LEU A 308 -9.69 -6.94 2.31
N GLU A 309 -10.59 -7.87 2.03
CA GLU A 309 -11.94 -7.86 2.59
C GLU A 309 -11.95 -8.03 4.11
N GLN A 310 -11.04 -8.82 4.67
CA GLN A 310 -10.83 -8.89 6.12
C GLN A 310 -10.48 -7.51 6.70
N GLN A 311 -9.57 -6.78 6.06
CA GLN A 311 -9.19 -5.44 6.47
C GLN A 311 -10.35 -4.46 6.32
N ASN A 312 -11.11 -4.54 5.23
CA ASN A 312 -12.30 -3.74 4.99
C ASN A 312 -13.31 -3.86 6.14
N ARG A 313 -13.67 -5.09 6.50
CA ARG A 313 -14.60 -5.37 7.62
C ARG A 313 -14.05 -4.91 8.96
N PHE A 314 -12.73 -5.04 9.18
CA PHE A 314 -12.09 -4.54 10.39
C PHE A 314 -12.22 -3.02 10.47
N LEU A 315 -11.90 -2.30 9.42
CA LEU A 315 -11.99 -0.84 9.37
C LEU A 315 -13.42 -0.32 9.52
N GLU A 316 -14.40 -0.98 8.88
CA GLU A 316 -15.82 -0.67 9.03
C GLU A 316 -16.27 -0.82 10.48
N ARG A 317 -15.97 -1.97 11.11
CA ARG A 317 -16.33 -2.26 12.50
C ARG A 317 -15.76 -1.25 13.49
N HIS A 318 -14.56 -0.74 13.22
CA HIS A 318 -13.88 0.22 14.08
C HIS A 318 -14.11 1.69 13.68
N GLY A 319 -15.08 1.96 12.77
CA GLY A 319 -15.52 3.32 12.44
C GLY A 319 -14.54 4.13 11.59
N PHE A 320 -13.64 3.49 10.86
CA PHE A 320 -12.70 4.17 9.96
C PHE A 320 -13.28 4.47 8.58
N LEU A 321 -14.33 3.77 8.17
CA LEU A 321 -14.95 3.92 6.85
C LEU A 321 -16.26 4.68 6.95
N ALA A 322 -16.61 5.44 5.91
CA ALA A 322 -17.87 6.16 5.81
C ALA A 322 -19.06 5.24 5.44
N GLY A 323 -18.77 4.05 4.91
CA GLY A 323 -19.74 3.02 4.53
C GLY A 323 -19.03 1.76 4.01
N PRO A 324 -19.78 0.70 3.70
CA PRO A 324 -19.22 -0.56 3.22
C PRO A 324 -18.54 -0.38 1.85
N VAL A 325 -17.45 -1.09 1.63
CA VAL A 325 -16.79 -1.22 0.34
C VAL A 325 -16.97 -2.64 -0.17
N ASP A 326 -17.56 -2.78 -1.36
CA ASP A 326 -17.64 -4.06 -2.07
C ASP A 326 -16.29 -4.30 -2.77
N VAL A 327 -15.38 -5.03 -2.10
CA VAL A 327 -14.02 -5.29 -2.60
C VAL A 327 -14.04 -6.10 -3.90
N PRO A 328 -14.85 -7.15 -4.09
CA PRO A 328 -14.96 -7.85 -5.35
C PRO A 328 -15.37 -6.95 -6.53
N SER A 329 -16.39 -6.11 -6.36
CA SER A 329 -16.83 -5.17 -7.39
C SER A 329 -15.84 -4.02 -7.64
N TRP A 330 -15.02 -3.68 -6.65
CA TRP A 330 -13.97 -2.66 -6.79
C TRP A 330 -12.78 -3.16 -7.60
N ALA A 331 -12.47 -4.45 -7.51
CA ALA A 331 -11.37 -5.06 -8.23
C ALA A 331 -11.66 -5.18 -9.73
N ASP A 332 -10.65 -4.85 -10.54
CA ASP A 332 -10.66 -5.05 -11.98
C ASP A 332 -9.40 -5.82 -12.41
N PRO A 333 -9.55 -7.11 -12.77
CA PRO A 333 -8.41 -7.94 -13.17
C PRO A 333 -7.95 -7.69 -14.62
N GLU A 334 -8.74 -6.99 -15.45
CA GLU A 334 -8.44 -6.82 -16.88
C GLU A 334 -7.11 -6.09 -17.13
N PRO A 335 -6.81 -4.94 -16.46
CA PRO A 335 -5.55 -4.24 -16.66
C PRO A 335 -4.34 -5.10 -16.33
N LEU A 336 -4.43 -5.89 -15.25
CA LEU A 336 -3.33 -6.78 -14.84
C LEU A 336 -3.14 -7.94 -15.84
N ARG A 337 -4.22 -8.45 -16.42
CA ARG A 337 -4.17 -9.48 -17.49
C ARG A 337 -3.51 -8.93 -18.75
N ALA A 338 -3.92 -7.73 -19.18
CA ALA A 338 -3.31 -7.03 -20.31
C ALA A 338 -1.82 -6.75 -20.08
N ALA A 339 -1.44 -6.31 -18.88
CA ALA A 339 -0.05 -6.06 -18.51
C ALA A 339 0.82 -7.32 -18.59
N ARG A 340 0.32 -8.45 -18.11
CA ARG A 340 1.02 -9.75 -18.20
C ARG A 340 1.23 -10.19 -19.65
N ALA A 341 0.22 -10.03 -20.50
CA ALA A 341 0.33 -10.34 -21.93
C ALA A 341 1.36 -9.43 -22.63
N LEU A 342 1.33 -8.13 -22.32
CA LEU A 342 2.27 -7.15 -22.84
C LEU A 342 3.72 -7.49 -22.43
N LEU A 343 3.96 -7.79 -21.17
CA LEU A 343 5.29 -8.15 -20.68
C LEU A 343 5.80 -9.43 -21.33
N ALA A 344 4.94 -10.43 -21.50
CA ALA A 344 5.31 -11.67 -22.20
C ALA A 344 5.72 -11.42 -23.66
N ALA A 345 5.00 -10.57 -24.38
CA ALA A 345 5.35 -10.17 -25.74
C ALA A 345 6.70 -9.44 -25.81
N ARG A 346 6.92 -8.48 -24.89
CA ARG A 346 8.20 -7.75 -24.79
C ARG A 346 9.39 -8.67 -24.53
N ARG A 347 9.22 -9.66 -23.67
CA ARG A 347 10.27 -10.66 -23.40
C ARG A 347 10.61 -11.49 -24.62
N ALA A 348 9.61 -11.92 -25.39
CA ALA A 348 9.81 -12.67 -26.63
C ALA A 348 10.59 -11.85 -27.70
N GLU A 349 10.48 -10.51 -27.64
CA GLU A 349 11.15 -9.60 -28.54
C GLU A 349 12.47 -9.01 -27.98
N GLY A 350 12.87 -9.41 -26.77
CA GLY A 350 14.07 -8.88 -26.09
C GLY A 350 13.97 -7.40 -25.68
N ARG A 351 12.76 -6.87 -25.50
CA ARG A 351 12.49 -5.47 -25.20
C ARG A 351 12.08 -5.29 -23.73
N THR A 352 12.97 -5.58 -22.80
CA THR A 352 12.73 -5.37 -21.37
C THR A 352 13.63 -4.26 -20.81
N HIS A 353 13.22 -3.63 -19.69
CA HIS A 353 13.97 -2.55 -19.05
C HIS A 353 15.15 -3.07 -18.22
N GLY A 354 15.05 -4.28 -17.69
CA GLY A 354 16.01 -4.89 -16.77
C GLY A 354 16.95 -5.93 -17.39
N GLY A 355 16.92 -6.08 -18.72
CA GLY A 355 17.76 -6.99 -19.50
C GLY A 355 19.17 -6.48 -19.69
#